data_b90e3b01228fdbdf91ea88971989ee42
#
_entry.id   b90e3b01228fdbdf91ea88971989ee42
#
_cell.length_a   1.000
_cell.length_b   1.000
_cell.length_c   1.000
_cell.angle_alpha   90.00
_cell.angle_beta   90.00
_cell.angle_gamma   90.00
#
_symmetry.space_group_name_H-M   'P 1'
#
loop_
_entity.id
_entity.type
_entity.pdbx_description
1 polymer ?
#
loop_
_entity_poly.entity_id
_entity_poly.type
_entity_poly.pdbx_seq_one_letter_code
_entity_poly.pdbx_strand_id
1 'polypeptide(L)'
;MKPILRLDKVCKRFGGVVAADDVTFSVLPGEVHGLIGPNGAGKSTLMNLISGIYTPDSGSVFLDEQDISSVPSYMRARMGIGRTFQTPRFLQRSNIRDNLLLGTDLGNQFGYLKSYFGEKGANFEQELDELMKFTGFTFDWEDDINALAYGQRKQLEIVRSMLAHPKIMLVDEPAAGLNNKEIDDVMALLTYAAKERGIGVLLIEHSMDMIMNICEDIVVLCFGKVIAMGGPAEVSSNEAVIEAYLGRDLDA
;
A
#
# COMPACT_ATOMS: atom_id res chain seq x y z
N MET A 1 -13.35 -2.83 16.78
CA MET A 1 -13.18 -1.64 15.94
C MET A 1 -13.81 -1.95 14.59
N LYS A 2 -14.37 -0.97 13.84
CA LYS A 2 -14.91 -1.24 12.50
C LYS A 2 -13.75 -1.28 11.49
N PRO A 3 -13.77 -2.21 10.52
CA PRO A 3 -12.73 -2.28 9.50
C PRO A 3 -12.80 -1.08 8.55
N ILE A 4 -11.63 -0.57 8.16
CA ILE A 4 -11.51 0.46 7.14
C ILE A 4 -11.62 -0.12 5.73
N LEU A 5 -11.09 -1.33 5.53
CA LEU A 5 -11.23 -2.10 4.30
C LEU A 5 -11.82 -3.47 4.64
N ARG A 6 -12.77 -3.95 3.84
CA ARG A 6 -13.30 -5.33 3.94
C ARG A 6 -13.55 -5.88 2.54
N LEU A 7 -13.05 -7.07 2.32
CA LEU A 7 -13.38 -7.91 1.18
C LEU A 7 -14.39 -8.96 1.64
N ASP A 8 -15.42 -9.20 0.86
CA ASP A 8 -16.47 -10.18 1.17
C ASP A 8 -16.69 -11.08 -0.05
N LYS A 9 -16.16 -12.30 0.02
CA LYS A 9 -16.27 -13.35 -1.00
C LYS A 9 -15.87 -12.88 -2.40
N VAL A 10 -14.79 -12.11 -2.49
CA VAL A 10 -14.32 -11.51 -3.73
C VAL A 10 -13.78 -12.59 -4.65
N CYS A 11 -14.32 -12.64 -5.88
CA CYS A 11 -13.86 -13.54 -6.93
C CYS A 11 -13.41 -12.77 -8.16
N LYS A 12 -12.37 -13.29 -8.85
CA LYS A 12 -11.87 -12.77 -10.12
C LYS A 12 -11.26 -13.86 -10.97
N ARG A 13 -11.68 -13.92 -12.23
CA ARG A 13 -11.14 -14.85 -13.23
C ARG A 13 -10.62 -14.09 -14.45
N PHE A 14 -9.59 -14.62 -15.05
CA PHE A 14 -9.05 -14.16 -16.33
C PHE A 14 -8.97 -15.37 -17.28
N GLY A 15 -9.94 -15.49 -18.17
CA GLY A 15 -10.09 -16.71 -18.98
C GLY A 15 -10.24 -17.95 -18.12
N GLY A 16 -9.32 -18.90 -18.26
CA GLY A 16 -9.31 -20.13 -17.46
C GLY A 16 -8.63 -20.02 -16.09
N VAL A 17 -8.01 -18.87 -15.77
CA VAL A 17 -7.26 -18.71 -14.52
C VAL A 17 -8.13 -18.05 -13.46
N VAL A 18 -8.23 -18.68 -12.30
CA VAL A 18 -8.90 -18.11 -11.11
C VAL A 18 -7.84 -17.35 -10.30
N ALA A 19 -7.91 -16.02 -10.32
CA ALA A 19 -6.94 -15.16 -9.65
C ALA A 19 -7.35 -14.75 -8.24
N ALA A 20 -8.65 -14.78 -7.93
CA ALA A 20 -9.23 -14.67 -6.60
C ALA A 20 -10.46 -15.58 -6.52
N ASP A 21 -10.60 -16.35 -5.45
CA ASP A 21 -11.66 -17.33 -5.24
C ASP A 21 -12.16 -17.22 -3.80
N ASP A 22 -13.32 -16.60 -3.63
CA ASP A 22 -14.02 -16.40 -2.34
C ASP A 22 -13.15 -15.70 -1.27
N VAL A 23 -12.35 -14.71 -1.69
CA VAL A 23 -11.42 -14.02 -0.80
C VAL A 23 -12.18 -13.11 0.15
N THR A 24 -12.00 -13.37 1.46
CA THR A 24 -12.65 -12.62 2.53
C THR A 24 -11.62 -12.29 3.61
N PHE A 25 -11.41 -11.00 3.88
CA PHE A 25 -10.61 -10.47 5.00
C PHE A 25 -10.93 -9.00 5.26
N SER A 26 -10.38 -8.45 6.32
CA SER A 26 -10.56 -7.03 6.66
C SER A 26 -9.27 -6.42 7.21
N VAL A 27 -9.13 -5.10 7.03
CA VAL A 27 -8.02 -4.30 7.60
C VAL A 27 -8.63 -3.26 8.52
N LEU A 28 -8.08 -3.09 9.72
CA LEU A 28 -8.53 -2.10 10.70
C LEU A 28 -7.80 -0.76 10.48
N PRO A 29 -8.41 0.37 10.90
CA PRO A 29 -7.69 1.64 10.97
C PRO A 29 -6.50 1.53 11.92
N GLY A 30 -5.34 2.05 11.51
CA GLY A 30 -4.12 2.01 12.32
C GLY A 30 -3.42 0.66 12.39
N GLU A 31 -3.80 -0.28 11.52
CA GLU A 31 -3.21 -1.62 11.41
C GLU A 31 -2.29 -1.69 10.19
N VAL A 32 -1.14 -2.36 10.34
CA VAL A 32 -0.35 -2.86 9.22
C VAL A 32 -0.72 -4.33 9.00
N HIS A 33 -1.42 -4.59 7.90
CA HIS A 33 -1.94 -5.90 7.53
C HIS A 33 -1.14 -6.48 6.37
N GLY A 34 -0.51 -7.63 6.57
CA GLY A 34 0.29 -8.31 5.55
C GLY A 34 -0.56 -9.10 4.56
N LEU A 35 -0.26 -9.00 3.27
CA LEU A 35 -0.83 -9.85 2.21
C LEU A 35 0.31 -10.61 1.54
N ILE A 36 0.52 -11.85 1.96
CA ILE A 36 1.64 -12.66 1.50
C ILE A 36 1.18 -13.88 0.70
N GLY A 37 2.13 -14.59 0.10
CA GLY A 37 1.90 -15.79 -0.69
C GLY A 37 2.89 -15.91 -1.83
N PRO A 38 3.02 -17.09 -2.43
CA PRO A 38 3.95 -17.34 -3.53
C PRO A 38 3.63 -16.50 -4.78
N ASN A 39 4.57 -16.48 -5.74
CA ASN A 39 4.36 -15.81 -7.02
C ASN A 39 3.18 -16.44 -7.76
N GLY A 40 2.29 -15.58 -8.31
CA GLY A 40 1.06 -16.03 -8.95
C GLY A 40 -0.08 -16.39 -7.99
N ALA A 41 0.07 -16.17 -6.67
CA ALA A 41 -0.99 -16.44 -5.70
C ALA A 41 -2.23 -15.55 -5.84
N GLY A 42 -2.14 -14.40 -6.54
CA GLY A 42 -3.26 -13.46 -6.73
C GLY A 42 -3.12 -12.13 -6.00
N LYS A 43 -2.00 -11.88 -5.28
CA LYS A 43 -1.77 -10.67 -4.48
C LYS A 43 -1.98 -9.38 -5.28
N SER A 44 -1.27 -9.21 -6.39
CA SER A 44 -1.39 -8.03 -7.26
C SER A 44 -2.80 -7.90 -7.87
N THR A 45 -3.49 -9.02 -8.12
CA THR A 45 -4.89 -8.99 -8.57
C THR A 45 -5.80 -8.41 -7.48
N LEU A 46 -5.63 -8.80 -6.22
CA LEU A 46 -6.39 -8.23 -5.10
C LEU A 46 -6.11 -6.73 -4.94
N MET A 47 -4.85 -6.29 -5.01
CA MET A 47 -4.52 -4.87 -5.01
C MET A 47 -5.23 -4.10 -6.14
N ASN A 48 -5.29 -4.70 -7.33
CA ASN A 48 -5.99 -4.11 -8.47
C ASN A 48 -7.52 -4.10 -8.28
N LEU A 49 -8.09 -5.11 -7.63
CA LEU A 49 -9.51 -5.15 -7.25
C LEU A 49 -9.84 -4.09 -6.19
N ILE A 50 -9.01 -3.94 -5.16
CA ILE A 50 -9.20 -2.96 -4.09
C ILE A 50 -9.04 -1.53 -4.64
N SER A 51 -8.03 -1.29 -5.48
CA SER A 51 -7.80 0.05 -6.08
C SER A 51 -8.74 0.40 -7.24
N GLY A 52 -9.62 -0.54 -7.69
CA GLY A 52 -10.59 -0.31 -8.74
C GLY A 52 -10.03 -0.30 -10.16
N ILE A 53 -8.83 -0.85 -10.37
CA ILE A 53 -8.27 -1.13 -11.70
C ILE A 53 -9.03 -2.31 -12.33
N TYR A 54 -9.38 -3.31 -11.51
CA TYR A 54 -10.25 -4.40 -11.90
C TYR A 54 -11.56 -4.33 -11.11
N THR A 55 -12.64 -4.82 -11.71
CA THR A 55 -13.92 -5.05 -11.06
C THR A 55 -14.00 -6.53 -10.69
N PRO A 56 -14.47 -6.90 -9.48
CA PRO A 56 -14.70 -8.28 -9.12
C PRO A 56 -15.79 -8.90 -10.01
N ASP A 57 -15.71 -10.19 -10.27
CA ASP A 57 -16.74 -10.94 -10.99
C ASP A 57 -17.90 -11.29 -10.06
N SER A 58 -17.63 -11.49 -8.76
CA SER A 58 -18.61 -11.62 -7.68
C SER A 58 -17.98 -11.22 -6.35
N GLY A 59 -18.82 -11.08 -5.31
CA GLY A 59 -18.42 -10.57 -4.01
C GLY A 59 -18.31 -9.04 -4.00
N SER A 60 -17.89 -8.48 -2.88
CA SER A 60 -17.88 -7.03 -2.68
C SER A 60 -16.61 -6.55 -1.97
N VAL A 61 -16.19 -5.32 -2.31
CA VAL A 61 -15.12 -4.57 -1.65
C VAL A 61 -15.74 -3.38 -0.95
N PHE A 62 -15.50 -3.22 0.34
CA PHE A 62 -16.01 -2.13 1.15
C PHE A 62 -14.88 -1.25 1.67
N LEU A 63 -15.07 0.06 1.58
CA LEU A 63 -14.24 1.07 2.23
C LEU A 63 -15.13 1.82 3.24
N ASP A 64 -14.76 1.76 4.53
CA ASP A 64 -15.52 2.43 5.60
C ASP A 64 -17.03 2.07 5.53
N GLU A 65 -17.33 0.75 5.43
CA GLU A 65 -18.67 0.15 5.26
C GLU A 65 -19.41 0.49 3.94
N GLN A 66 -18.86 1.37 3.10
CA GLN A 66 -19.43 1.68 1.80
C GLN A 66 -18.96 0.67 0.75
N ASP A 67 -19.89 0.05 0.02
CA ASP A 67 -19.55 -0.80 -1.12
C ASP A 67 -18.96 0.04 -2.25
N ILE A 68 -17.71 -0.29 -2.62
CA ILE A 68 -16.96 0.39 -3.68
C ILE A 68 -16.71 -0.51 -4.89
N SER A 69 -17.31 -1.71 -4.95
CA SER A 69 -17.00 -2.74 -5.96
C SER A 69 -17.10 -2.23 -7.40
N SER A 70 -18.08 -1.35 -7.68
CA SER A 70 -18.31 -0.75 -8.99
C SER A 70 -17.72 0.67 -9.15
N VAL A 71 -17.10 1.22 -8.08
CA VAL A 71 -16.54 2.57 -8.10
C VAL A 71 -15.22 2.58 -8.88
N PRO A 72 -15.02 3.48 -9.87
CA PRO A 72 -13.77 3.54 -10.64
C PRO A 72 -12.58 4.01 -9.81
N SER A 73 -11.36 3.64 -10.21
CA SER A 73 -10.13 3.83 -9.44
C SER A 73 -9.87 5.29 -9.03
N TYR A 74 -10.11 6.26 -9.93
CA TYR A 74 -9.90 7.68 -9.61
C TYR A 74 -10.85 8.20 -8.52
N MET A 75 -12.06 7.65 -8.43
CA MET A 75 -12.99 7.97 -7.33
C MET A 75 -12.58 7.29 -6.03
N ARG A 76 -12.11 6.03 -6.08
CA ARG A 76 -11.59 5.34 -4.88
C ARG A 76 -10.40 6.07 -4.28
N ALA A 77 -9.50 6.61 -5.12
CA ALA A 77 -8.41 7.46 -4.64
C ALA A 77 -8.95 8.70 -3.88
N ARG A 78 -9.98 9.37 -4.39
CA ARG A 78 -10.65 10.50 -3.71
C ARG A 78 -11.39 10.09 -2.43
N MET A 79 -11.81 8.85 -2.32
CA MET A 79 -12.45 8.31 -1.11
C MET A 79 -11.43 7.96 -0.02
N GLY A 80 -10.14 7.99 -0.32
CA GLY A 80 -9.05 7.76 0.61
C GLY A 80 -8.30 6.45 0.43
N ILE A 81 -8.28 5.85 -0.76
CA ILE A 81 -7.38 4.73 -1.07
C ILE A 81 -6.09 5.28 -1.68
N GLY A 82 -5.02 5.30 -0.90
CA GLY A 82 -3.66 5.53 -1.38
C GLY A 82 -3.06 4.26 -1.96
N ARG A 83 -2.19 4.39 -2.98
CA ARG A 83 -1.46 3.24 -3.53
C ARG A 83 -0.06 3.64 -3.94
N THR A 84 0.93 2.86 -3.50
CA THR A 84 2.28 2.86 -4.05
C THR A 84 2.42 1.75 -5.11
N PHE A 85 3.47 1.84 -5.91
CA PHE A 85 3.74 0.85 -6.95
C PHE A 85 5.11 0.23 -6.73
N GLN A 86 5.30 -0.99 -7.21
CA GLN A 86 6.58 -1.71 -7.15
C GLN A 86 7.74 -0.86 -7.71
N THR A 87 7.51 -0.14 -8.81
CA THR A 87 8.42 0.88 -9.33
C THR A 87 7.83 2.26 -9.08
N PRO A 88 8.56 3.17 -8.39
CA PRO A 88 8.07 4.51 -8.07
C PRO A 88 7.62 5.28 -9.32
N ARG A 89 6.42 5.85 -9.26
CA ARG A 89 5.83 6.59 -10.37
C ARG A 89 5.81 8.08 -10.09
N PHE A 90 6.75 8.79 -10.70
CA PHE A 90 6.87 10.23 -10.63
C PHE A 90 6.76 10.87 -12.02
N LEU A 91 6.38 12.14 -12.07
CA LEU A 91 6.47 12.95 -13.27
C LEU A 91 7.95 13.24 -13.56
N GLN A 92 8.49 12.56 -14.56
CA GLN A 92 9.92 12.56 -14.90
C GLN A 92 10.46 13.92 -15.35
N ARG A 93 9.59 14.84 -15.77
CA ARG A 93 9.95 16.19 -16.25
C ARG A 93 9.60 17.29 -15.23
N SER A 94 9.34 16.91 -14.00
CA SER A 94 8.96 17.83 -12.92
C SER A 94 9.97 17.72 -11.77
N ASN A 95 10.15 18.80 -11.04
CA ASN A 95 10.95 18.80 -9.82
C ASN A 95 10.27 18.01 -8.69
N ILE A 96 10.97 17.87 -7.57
CA ILE A 96 10.50 17.13 -6.39
C ILE A 96 9.24 17.79 -5.82
N ARG A 97 9.22 19.13 -5.73
CA ARG A 97 8.09 19.89 -5.20
C ARG A 97 6.80 19.57 -5.94
N ASP A 98 6.79 19.65 -7.27
CA ASP A 98 5.60 19.39 -8.07
C ASP A 98 5.11 17.96 -7.91
N ASN A 99 6.03 17.01 -7.83
CA ASN A 99 5.70 15.61 -7.61
C ASN A 99 5.05 15.36 -6.25
N LEU A 100 5.46 16.06 -5.20
CA LEU A 100 4.86 15.94 -3.86
C LEU A 100 3.51 16.65 -3.78
N LEU A 101 3.40 17.85 -4.38
CA LEU A 101 2.15 18.61 -4.41
C LEU A 101 1.00 17.84 -5.10
N LEU A 102 1.30 17.02 -6.11
CA LEU A 102 0.31 16.13 -6.74
C LEU A 102 -0.34 15.17 -5.74
N GLY A 103 0.37 14.76 -4.69
CA GLY A 103 -0.20 13.95 -3.61
C GLY A 103 -1.29 14.68 -2.82
N THR A 104 -1.11 15.98 -2.62
CA THR A 104 -2.04 16.80 -1.79
C THR A 104 -3.34 17.18 -2.51
N ASP A 105 -3.29 17.35 -3.81
CA ASP A 105 -4.47 17.76 -4.60
C ASP A 105 -5.53 16.67 -4.72
N LEU A 106 -5.16 15.41 -4.58
CA LEU A 106 -6.09 14.28 -4.56
C LEU A 106 -7.05 14.30 -3.37
N GLY A 107 -6.62 14.83 -2.23
CA GLY A 107 -7.46 14.97 -1.01
C GLY A 107 -8.32 16.23 -0.97
N ASN A 108 -7.98 17.27 -1.73
CA ASN A 108 -8.68 18.55 -1.70
C ASN A 108 -9.40 18.82 -3.02
N GLN A 109 -10.73 18.72 -3.03
CA GLN A 109 -11.61 18.93 -4.18
C GLN A 109 -11.63 20.36 -4.74
N PHE A 110 -10.70 21.24 -4.39
CA PHE A 110 -10.71 22.63 -4.84
C PHE A 110 -9.33 23.13 -5.27
N GLY A 111 -9.15 23.13 -6.59
CA GLY A 111 -8.42 24.13 -7.36
C GLY A 111 -6.95 24.34 -7.08
N TYR A 112 -6.16 23.90 -8.02
CA TYR A 112 -4.73 24.19 -8.23
C TYR A 112 -4.30 25.64 -7.92
N LEU A 113 -5.21 26.61 -8.04
CA LEU A 113 -4.94 28.04 -7.77
C LEU A 113 -5.09 28.46 -6.30
N LYS A 114 -5.80 27.68 -5.46
CA LYS A 114 -5.96 28.01 -4.03
C LYS A 114 -4.85 27.47 -3.15
N SER A 115 -4.17 26.40 -3.55
CA SER A 115 -3.03 25.85 -2.81
C SER A 115 -1.77 26.76 -2.90
N TYR A 116 -1.70 27.61 -3.92
CA TYR A 116 -0.56 28.50 -4.16
C TYR A 116 -0.55 29.76 -3.28
N PHE A 117 -1.69 30.18 -2.72
CA PHE A 117 -1.86 31.48 -2.05
C PHE A 117 -2.45 31.47 -0.64
N GLY A 118 -2.52 30.36 0.06
CA GLY A 118 -3.20 30.29 1.36
C GLY A 118 -2.37 29.63 2.46
N GLU A 119 -2.82 29.81 3.71
CA GLU A 119 -2.29 29.21 4.95
C GLU A 119 -2.01 27.70 4.92
N LYS A 120 -2.45 26.99 3.87
CA LYS A 120 -2.20 25.58 3.63
C LYS A 120 -0.76 25.24 3.24
N GLY A 121 0.02 26.19 2.73
CA GLY A 121 1.42 25.97 2.40
C GLY A 121 2.27 25.68 3.64
N ALA A 122 2.05 26.42 4.72
CA ALA A 122 2.79 26.23 5.97
C ALA A 122 2.50 24.86 6.61
N ASN A 123 1.25 24.38 6.56
CA ASN A 123 0.88 23.06 7.08
C ASN A 123 1.48 21.92 6.24
N PHE A 124 1.53 22.08 4.92
CA PHE A 124 2.14 21.10 4.02
C PHE A 124 3.64 20.96 4.24
N GLU A 125 4.37 22.09 4.32
CA GLU A 125 5.82 22.06 4.56
C GLU A 125 6.14 21.46 5.92
N GLN A 126 5.40 21.82 6.97
CA GLN A 126 5.57 21.25 8.30
C GLN A 126 5.29 19.75 8.33
N GLU A 127 4.23 19.29 7.66
CA GLU A 127 3.89 17.89 7.57
C GLU A 127 4.94 17.10 6.78
N LEU A 128 5.42 17.66 5.67
CA LEU A 128 6.48 17.04 4.89
C LEU A 128 7.77 16.94 5.72
N ASP A 129 8.17 18.00 6.42
CA ASP A 129 9.36 17.99 7.28
C ASP A 129 9.27 16.92 8.37
N GLU A 130 8.06 16.68 8.90
CA GLU A 130 7.81 15.61 9.86
C GLU A 130 8.02 14.22 9.23
N LEU A 131 7.48 14.00 8.04
CA LEU A 131 7.62 12.72 7.33
C LEU A 131 9.06 12.49 6.85
N MET A 132 9.76 13.53 6.44
CA MET A 132 11.14 13.43 5.97
C MET A 132 12.13 13.04 7.07
N LYS A 133 11.79 13.19 8.35
CA LYS A 133 12.62 12.68 9.46
C LYS A 133 12.83 11.16 9.42
N PHE A 134 11.92 10.43 8.78
CA PHE A 134 11.99 8.98 8.65
C PHE A 134 12.82 8.52 7.44
N THR A 135 13.14 9.39 6.50
CA THR A 135 13.78 8.99 5.23
C THR A 135 15.31 9.04 5.26
N GLY A 136 15.90 9.72 6.23
CA GLY A 136 17.35 9.83 6.39
C GLY A 136 18.08 10.57 5.28
N PHE A 137 17.38 11.30 4.38
CA PHE A 137 17.95 12.16 3.35
C PHE A 137 17.21 13.50 3.27
N THR A 138 17.85 14.46 2.63
CA THR A 138 17.29 15.80 2.32
C THR A 138 17.38 16.05 0.83
N PHE A 139 16.59 16.98 0.32
CA PHE A 139 16.58 17.40 -1.07
C PHE A 139 16.34 18.91 -1.18
N ASP A 140 16.68 19.50 -2.33
CA ASP A 140 16.19 20.81 -2.70
C ASP A 140 14.85 20.66 -3.46
N TRP A 141 13.90 21.55 -3.18
CA TRP A 141 12.57 21.53 -3.79
C TRP A 141 12.58 21.59 -5.32
N GLU A 142 13.57 22.27 -5.87
CA GLU A 142 13.73 22.47 -7.31
C GLU A 142 14.57 21.35 -7.97
N ASP A 143 15.10 20.41 -7.18
CA ASP A 143 15.85 19.29 -7.72
C ASP A 143 14.98 18.43 -8.64
N ASP A 144 15.61 17.91 -9.70
CA ASP A 144 15.00 16.91 -10.57
C ASP A 144 14.78 15.61 -9.79
N ILE A 145 13.57 15.04 -9.88
CA ILE A 145 13.24 13.76 -9.25
C ILE A 145 14.19 12.64 -9.65
N ASN A 146 14.80 12.73 -10.84
CA ASN A 146 15.76 11.74 -11.34
C ASN A 146 17.15 11.86 -10.69
N ALA A 147 17.45 12.96 -9.98
CA ALA A 147 18.67 13.09 -9.20
C ALA A 147 18.67 12.20 -7.95
N LEU A 148 17.47 11.79 -7.48
CA LEU A 148 17.35 10.92 -6.32
C LEU A 148 17.71 9.47 -6.66
N ALA A 149 18.40 8.80 -5.74
CA ALA A 149 18.65 7.36 -5.78
C ALA A 149 17.31 6.58 -5.76
N TYR A 150 17.36 5.33 -6.21
CA TYR A 150 16.15 4.48 -6.30
C TYR A 150 15.44 4.33 -4.94
N GLY A 151 16.20 4.06 -3.86
CA GLY A 151 15.66 3.94 -2.50
C GLY A 151 15.01 5.23 -2.01
N GLN A 152 15.65 6.39 -2.25
CA GLN A 152 15.08 7.69 -1.91
C GLN A 152 13.75 7.94 -2.63
N ARG A 153 13.67 7.58 -3.92
CA ARG A 153 12.40 7.68 -4.66
C ARG A 153 11.31 6.79 -4.10
N LYS A 154 11.64 5.55 -3.66
CA LYS A 154 10.68 4.66 -3.00
C LYS A 154 10.14 5.26 -1.69
N GLN A 155 11.02 5.76 -0.83
CA GLN A 155 10.63 6.44 0.40
C GLN A 155 9.75 7.67 0.10
N LEU A 156 10.13 8.48 -0.88
CA LEU A 156 9.39 9.68 -1.28
C LEU A 156 8.00 9.34 -1.86
N GLU A 157 7.83 8.20 -2.52
CA GLU A 157 6.51 7.74 -2.99
C GLU A 157 5.58 7.40 -1.83
N ILE A 158 6.09 6.78 -0.76
CA ILE A 158 5.33 6.52 0.46
C ILE A 158 4.94 7.85 1.12
N VAL A 159 5.91 8.76 1.29
CA VAL A 159 5.65 10.12 1.82
C VAL A 159 4.56 10.83 1.02
N ARG A 160 4.68 10.84 -0.31
CA ARG A 160 3.66 11.43 -1.19
C ARG A 160 2.28 10.80 -1.00
N SER A 161 2.23 9.47 -0.83
CA SER A 161 0.96 8.78 -0.57
C SER A 161 0.36 9.17 0.78
N MET A 162 1.19 9.42 1.80
CA MET A 162 0.73 9.88 3.12
C MET A 162 0.21 11.32 3.09
N LEU A 163 0.85 12.19 2.31
CA LEU A 163 0.43 13.59 2.12
C LEU A 163 -0.96 13.71 1.46
N ALA A 164 -1.46 12.66 0.82
CA ALA A 164 -2.84 12.58 0.32
C ALA A 164 -3.87 12.30 1.44
N HIS A 165 -3.44 12.14 2.70
CA HIS A 165 -4.28 11.78 3.85
C HIS A 165 -5.21 10.59 3.58
N PRO A 166 -4.69 9.45 3.12
CA PRO A 166 -5.50 8.30 2.79
C PRO A 166 -6.09 7.67 4.07
N LYS A 167 -7.24 7.02 3.95
CA LYS A 167 -7.82 6.16 4.98
C LYS A 167 -7.09 4.82 5.04
N ILE A 168 -6.65 4.33 3.87
CA ILE A 168 -5.87 3.11 3.70
C ILE A 168 -4.81 3.30 2.62
N MET A 169 -3.64 2.74 2.86
CA MET A 169 -2.54 2.65 1.89
C MET A 169 -2.38 1.21 1.42
N LEU A 170 -2.33 1.04 0.11
CA LEU A 170 -1.96 -0.22 -0.55
C LEU A 170 -0.50 -0.12 -0.94
N VAL A 171 0.37 -0.88 -0.27
CA VAL A 171 1.82 -0.79 -0.41
C VAL A 171 2.35 -2.08 -1.04
N ASP A 172 2.97 -1.97 -2.22
CA ASP A 172 3.36 -3.09 -3.06
C ASP A 172 4.89 -3.20 -3.13
N GLU A 173 5.47 -4.19 -2.44
CA GLU A 173 6.89 -4.52 -2.37
C GLU A 173 7.80 -3.30 -2.10
N PRO A 174 7.60 -2.56 -1.00
CA PRO A 174 8.38 -1.36 -0.73
C PRO A 174 9.86 -1.64 -0.45
N ALA A 175 10.24 -2.82 0.05
CA ALA A 175 11.61 -3.19 0.37
C ALA A 175 12.42 -3.63 -0.86
N ALA A 176 11.78 -3.91 -2.01
CA ALA A 176 12.48 -4.43 -3.18
C ALA A 176 13.57 -3.47 -3.69
N GLY A 177 14.83 -3.96 -3.72
CA GLY A 177 15.99 -3.19 -4.17
C GLY A 177 16.56 -2.19 -3.16
N LEU A 178 16.11 -2.21 -1.91
CA LEU A 178 16.62 -1.39 -0.82
C LEU A 178 17.71 -2.11 -0.03
N ASN A 179 18.62 -1.33 0.59
CA ASN A 179 19.52 -1.84 1.60
C ASN A 179 18.84 -1.92 2.98
N ASN A 180 19.48 -2.58 3.96
CA ASN A 180 18.89 -2.83 5.28
C ASN A 180 18.45 -1.52 5.99
N LYS A 181 19.27 -0.46 5.91
CA LYS A 181 18.93 0.82 6.52
C LYS A 181 17.71 1.46 5.86
N GLU A 182 17.63 1.44 4.54
CA GLU A 182 16.46 1.94 3.80
C GLU A 182 15.20 1.13 4.10
N ILE A 183 15.33 -0.18 4.34
CA ILE A 183 14.22 -1.05 4.79
C ILE A 183 13.75 -0.62 6.19
N ASP A 184 14.68 -0.38 7.13
CA ASP A 184 14.33 0.09 8.47
C ASP A 184 13.62 1.45 8.43
N ASP A 185 14.08 2.37 7.59
CA ASP A 185 13.46 3.68 7.38
C ASP A 185 12.02 3.52 6.82
N VAL A 186 11.82 2.62 5.85
CA VAL A 186 10.49 2.32 5.29
C VAL A 186 9.57 1.67 6.32
N MET A 187 10.08 0.74 7.12
CA MET A 187 9.31 0.13 8.23
C MET A 187 8.86 1.17 9.24
N ALA A 188 9.76 2.08 9.63
CA ALA A 188 9.44 3.17 10.55
C ALA A 188 8.36 4.09 9.98
N LEU A 189 8.45 4.45 8.69
CA LEU A 189 7.49 5.30 8.00
C LEU A 189 6.10 4.65 7.92
N LEU A 190 6.00 3.37 7.58
CA LEU A 190 4.73 2.63 7.51
C LEU A 190 4.12 2.44 8.91
N THR A 191 4.95 2.16 9.91
CA THR A 191 4.51 2.07 11.31
C THR A 191 3.97 3.41 11.80
N TYR A 192 4.66 4.51 11.51
CA TYR A 192 4.18 5.86 11.82
C TYR A 192 2.85 6.16 11.12
N ALA A 193 2.71 5.81 9.84
CA ALA A 193 1.46 5.98 9.10
C ALA A 193 0.29 5.26 9.79
N ALA A 194 0.51 4.02 10.24
CA ALA A 194 -0.49 3.24 10.93
C ALA A 194 -0.76 3.80 12.34
N LYS A 195 0.25 3.84 13.20
CA LYS A 195 0.06 4.08 14.64
C LYS A 195 -0.26 5.52 15.00
N GLU A 196 0.40 6.48 14.35
CA GLU A 196 0.26 7.90 14.70
C GLU A 196 -0.76 8.62 13.81
N ARG A 197 -0.91 8.18 12.55
CA ARG A 197 -1.87 8.78 11.60
C ARG A 197 -3.18 8.00 11.49
N GLY A 198 -3.28 6.80 12.08
CA GLY A 198 -4.48 5.95 12.04
C GLY A 198 -4.80 5.40 10.65
N ILE A 199 -3.84 5.42 9.73
CA ILE A 199 -4.01 4.93 8.35
C ILE A 199 -3.96 3.40 8.38
N GLY A 200 -4.96 2.71 7.79
CA GLY A 200 -4.83 1.28 7.53
C GLY A 200 -3.77 1.04 6.45
N VAL A 201 -2.91 0.05 6.62
CA VAL A 201 -1.88 -0.30 5.62
C VAL A 201 -2.08 -1.75 5.19
N LEU A 202 -2.30 -1.99 3.90
CA LEU A 202 -2.25 -3.32 3.31
C LEU A 202 -0.92 -3.47 2.58
N LEU A 203 -0.03 -4.31 3.12
CA LEU A 203 1.35 -4.47 2.70
C LEU A 203 1.54 -5.80 1.96
N ILE A 204 2.00 -5.74 0.69
CA ILE A 204 2.56 -6.90 0.01
C ILE A 204 4.08 -6.85 0.14
N GLU A 205 4.66 -7.93 0.64
CA GLU A 205 6.11 -8.09 0.75
C GLU A 205 6.53 -9.55 0.63
N HIS A 206 7.78 -9.74 0.19
CA HIS A 206 8.46 -11.03 0.17
C HIS A 206 9.46 -11.18 1.31
N SER A 207 9.90 -10.07 1.91
CA SER A 207 10.76 -10.08 3.09
C SER A 207 9.95 -10.51 4.32
N MET A 208 10.17 -11.75 4.74
CA MET A 208 9.52 -12.26 5.95
C MET A 208 9.91 -11.46 7.17
N ASP A 209 11.17 -10.99 7.24
CA ASP A 209 11.64 -10.16 8.35
C ASP A 209 10.81 -8.87 8.47
N MET A 210 10.55 -8.18 7.35
CA MET A 210 9.72 -6.99 7.37
C MET A 210 8.28 -7.31 7.81
N ILE A 211 7.67 -8.34 7.22
CA ILE A 211 6.30 -8.78 7.55
C ILE A 211 6.17 -9.11 9.04
N MET A 212 7.11 -9.90 9.58
CA MET A 212 7.07 -10.35 10.99
C MET A 212 7.31 -9.21 11.98
N ASN A 213 8.01 -8.14 11.56
CA ASN A 213 8.33 -7.02 12.45
C ASN A 213 7.23 -5.96 12.52
N ILE A 214 6.48 -5.70 11.44
CA ILE A 214 5.55 -4.56 11.42
C ILE A 214 4.08 -4.94 11.23
N CYS A 215 3.75 -6.17 10.78
CA CYS A 215 2.36 -6.57 10.60
C CYS A 215 1.75 -7.08 11.91
N GLU A 216 0.54 -6.63 12.22
CA GLU A 216 -0.27 -7.17 13.32
C GLU A 216 -1.04 -8.41 12.91
N ASP A 217 -1.54 -8.42 11.66
CA ASP A 217 -2.29 -9.54 11.09
C ASP A 217 -1.82 -9.79 9.66
N ILE A 218 -1.93 -11.01 9.19
CA ILE A 218 -1.43 -11.46 7.90
C ILE A 218 -2.47 -12.35 7.23
N VAL A 219 -2.73 -12.09 5.95
CA VAL A 219 -3.49 -12.98 5.05
C VAL A 219 -2.52 -13.68 4.11
N VAL A 220 -2.60 -15.00 4.05
CA VAL A 220 -1.79 -15.81 3.15
C VAL A 220 -2.63 -16.31 1.99
N LEU A 221 -2.22 -15.94 0.78
CA LEU A 221 -2.85 -16.37 -0.46
C LEU A 221 -2.06 -17.49 -1.13
N CYS A 222 -2.78 -18.48 -1.65
CA CYS A 222 -2.24 -19.51 -2.54
C CYS A 222 -3.27 -19.83 -3.62
N PHE A 223 -2.89 -19.73 -4.90
CA PHE A 223 -3.77 -19.97 -6.06
C PHE A 223 -5.13 -19.26 -5.98
N GLY A 224 -5.12 -17.99 -5.58
CA GLY A 224 -6.32 -17.15 -5.46
C GLY A 224 -7.14 -17.38 -4.21
N LYS A 225 -6.78 -18.30 -3.33
CA LYS A 225 -7.51 -18.62 -2.08
C LYS A 225 -6.74 -18.16 -0.85
N VAL A 226 -7.46 -17.78 0.18
CA VAL A 226 -6.89 -17.59 1.52
C VAL A 226 -6.66 -18.96 2.13
N ILE A 227 -5.41 -19.29 2.46
CA ILE A 227 -5.03 -20.55 3.10
C ILE A 227 -4.74 -20.41 4.60
N ALA A 228 -4.43 -19.20 5.05
CA ALA A 228 -4.25 -18.87 6.46
C ALA A 228 -4.50 -17.40 6.71
N MET A 229 -4.92 -17.05 7.92
CA MET A 229 -5.01 -15.69 8.46
C MET A 229 -4.67 -15.73 9.93
N GLY A 230 -4.05 -14.65 10.44
CA GLY A 230 -3.71 -14.50 11.86
C GLY A 230 -2.44 -13.70 12.07
N GLY A 231 -2.04 -13.58 13.32
CA GLY A 231 -0.80 -12.89 13.68
C GLY A 231 0.46 -13.58 13.13
N PRO A 232 1.60 -12.87 13.11
CA PRO A 232 2.86 -13.39 12.58
C PRO A 232 3.27 -14.78 13.12
N ALA A 233 3.12 -15.00 14.42
CA ALA A 233 3.47 -16.28 15.06
C ALA A 233 2.56 -17.45 14.62
N GLU A 234 1.26 -17.19 14.39
CA GLU A 234 0.32 -18.20 13.91
C GLU A 234 0.62 -18.58 12.47
N VAL A 235 0.83 -17.55 11.61
CA VAL A 235 1.09 -17.77 10.18
C VAL A 235 2.42 -18.50 9.97
N SER A 236 3.47 -18.14 10.72
CA SER A 236 4.79 -18.77 10.58
C SER A 236 4.82 -20.24 10.98
N SER A 237 3.92 -20.67 11.88
CA SER A 237 3.81 -22.06 12.34
C SER A 237 2.75 -22.89 11.59
N ASN A 238 2.03 -22.29 10.64
CA ASN A 238 0.96 -22.95 9.92
C ASN A 238 1.50 -23.90 8.84
N GLU A 239 1.16 -25.19 8.94
CA GLU A 239 1.64 -26.22 8.01
C GLU A 239 1.29 -25.95 6.55
N ALA A 240 0.07 -25.46 6.27
CA ALA A 240 -0.34 -25.12 4.90
C ALA A 240 0.46 -23.95 4.31
N VAL A 241 0.89 -23.00 5.16
CA VAL A 241 1.76 -21.89 4.75
C VAL A 241 3.16 -22.42 4.42
N ILE A 242 3.72 -23.24 5.30
CA ILE A 242 5.04 -23.85 5.12
C ILE A 242 5.07 -24.65 3.83
N GLU A 243 4.05 -25.50 3.59
CA GLU A 243 3.94 -26.30 2.37
C GLU A 243 3.80 -25.45 1.10
N ALA A 244 3.02 -24.36 1.16
CA ALA A 244 2.84 -23.47 0.01
C ALA A 244 4.14 -22.73 -0.41
N TYR A 245 5.05 -22.53 0.52
CA TYR A 245 6.35 -21.92 0.24
C TYR A 245 7.45 -22.94 -0.08
N LEU A 246 7.48 -24.11 0.61
CA LEU A 246 8.48 -25.16 0.40
C LEU A 246 8.15 -26.10 -0.76
N GLY A 247 6.87 -26.35 -1.04
CA GLY A 247 6.45 -27.27 -2.09
C GLY A 247 6.81 -26.85 -3.51
N ARG A 248 7.30 -25.61 -3.72
CA ARG A 248 7.78 -25.10 -5.00
C ARG A 248 9.27 -25.34 -5.26
N ASP A 249 10.06 -25.59 -4.22
CA ASP A 249 11.50 -25.88 -4.37
C ASP A 249 11.78 -27.33 -4.82
N LEU A 250 10.75 -28.17 -4.88
CA LEU A 250 10.87 -29.59 -5.30
C LEU A 250 10.51 -29.83 -6.77
N ASP A 251 9.90 -28.84 -7.47
CA ASP A 251 9.47 -28.94 -8.87
C ASP A 251 10.27 -28.00 -9.82
N ALA A 252 11.41 -27.47 -9.40
CA ALA A 252 12.27 -26.55 -10.18
C ALA A 252 13.54 -27.24 -10.70
#